data_eda82495ce8e536b67d183ac9d91ef1a
#
_entry.id   eda82495ce8e536b67d183ac9d91ef1a
#
_cell.length_a   1.000
_cell.length_b   1.000
_cell.length_c   1.000
_cell.angle_alpha   90.00
_cell.angle_beta   90.00
_cell.angle_gamma   90.00
#
_symmetry.space_group_name_H-M   'P 1'
#
loop_
_entity.id
_entity.type
_entity.pdbx_description
1 polymer ?
#
loop_
_entity_poly.entity_id
_entity_poly.type
_entity_poly.pdbx_seq_one_letter_code
_entity_poly.pdbx_strand_id
1 'polypeptide(L)'
;MYAPRIHSSAPHTANVLGAMVDALARDVEAATAACAAGPGGRAAAITALAGFASGSPIDTLAGALGLSHSRAVRIVDQLEADGHVARARGTADRRTVHVTLTDSGWALAREIATARLSILRAEVEALDADDRAALDRICATVLSRRIDSVRAAARTCRLCEPRACGHPRRCPVTRAANAHRSWSS
;
A
#
# COMPACT_ATOMS: atom_id res chain seq x y z
N MET A 1 -15.21 15.46 -34.87
CA MET A 1 -13.89 15.06 -34.33
C MET A 1 -13.84 13.54 -34.38
N TYR A 2 -12.99 12.95 -35.26
CA TYR A 2 -12.93 11.49 -35.50
C TYR A 2 -12.08 10.88 -34.40
N ALA A 3 -12.72 10.18 -33.46
CA ALA A 3 -11.99 9.36 -32.49
C ALA A 3 -11.47 8.10 -33.23
N PRO A 4 -10.16 7.86 -33.31
CA PRO A 4 -9.65 6.63 -33.92
C PRO A 4 -10.16 5.43 -33.13
N ARG A 5 -10.77 4.46 -33.84
CA ARG A 5 -11.08 3.15 -33.24
C ARG A 5 -9.75 2.46 -32.94
N ILE A 6 -9.33 2.52 -31.68
CA ILE A 6 -8.19 1.75 -31.21
C ILE A 6 -8.63 0.28 -31.22
N HIS A 7 -8.13 -0.50 -32.18
CA HIS A 7 -8.27 -1.96 -32.15
C HIS A 7 -7.40 -2.49 -31.02
N SER A 8 -7.96 -2.54 -29.83
CA SER A 8 -7.28 -3.01 -28.63
C SER A 8 -7.13 -4.53 -28.68
N SER A 9 -5.93 -5.02 -28.94
CA SER A 9 -5.57 -6.42 -28.72
C SER A 9 -5.04 -6.63 -27.32
N ALA A 10 -5.19 -7.84 -26.75
CA ALA A 10 -4.66 -8.13 -25.42
C ALA A 10 -3.16 -7.82 -25.25
N PRO A 11 -2.27 -8.13 -26.22
CA PRO A 11 -0.87 -7.72 -26.15
C PRO A 11 -0.67 -6.20 -26.11
N HIS A 12 -1.40 -5.43 -26.93
CA HIS A 12 -1.33 -3.97 -26.92
C HIS A 12 -1.74 -3.42 -25.56
N THR A 13 -2.91 -3.84 -25.05
CA THR A 13 -3.42 -3.40 -23.74
C THR A 13 -2.46 -3.75 -22.60
N ALA A 14 -1.87 -4.94 -22.62
CA ALA A 14 -0.90 -5.36 -21.62
C ALA A 14 0.37 -4.49 -21.65
N ASN A 15 0.87 -4.12 -22.84
CA ASN A 15 2.04 -3.26 -22.97
C ASN A 15 1.76 -1.83 -22.47
N VAL A 16 0.62 -1.25 -22.84
CA VAL A 16 0.22 0.09 -22.37
C VAL A 16 -0.01 0.10 -20.85
N LEU A 17 -0.66 -0.93 -20.31
CA LEU A 17 -0.82 -1.10 -18.87
C LEU A 17 0.54 -1.19 -18.17
N GLY A 18 1.50 -1.94 -18.73
CA GLY A 18 2.86 -2.03 -18.18
C GLY A 18 3.53 -0.66 -18.11
N ALA A 19 3.53 0.09 -19.20
CA ALA A 19 4.11 1.43 -19.27
C ALA A 19 3.46 2.40 -18.24
N MET A 20 2.13 2.37 -18.13
CA MET A 20 1.39 3.18 -17.15
C MET A 20 1.77 2.81 -15.71
N VAL A 21 1.82 1.50 -15.40
CA VAL A 21 2.20 1.03 -14.06
C VAL A 21 3.61 1.47 -13.71
N ASP A 22 4.57 1.34 -14.63
CA ASP A 22 5.96 1.72 -14.40
C ASP A 22 6.13 3.23 -14.21
N ALA A 23 5.38 4.05 -14.96
CA ALA A 23 5.40 5.51 -14.82
C ALA A 23 4.84 5.93 -13.44
N LEU A 24 3.61 5.53 -13.14
CA LEU A 24 2.95 5.89 -11.88
C LEU A 24 3.67 5.35 -10.65
N ALA A 25 4.26 4.15 -10.74
CA ALA A 25 5.04 3.59 -9.63
C ALA A 25 6.28 4.44 -9.32
N ARG A 26 7.01 4.91 -10.34
CA ARG A 26 8.16 5.80 -10.16
C ARG A 26 7.77 7.12 -9.50
N ASP A 27 6.68 7.76 -9.98
CA ASP A 27 6.24 9.04 -9.47
C ASP A 27 5.79 8.94 -8.00
N VAL A 28 5.01 7.89 -7.69
CA VAL A 28 4.59 7.59 -6.31
C VAL A 28 5.78 7.27 -5.41
N GLU A 29 6.76 6.48 -5.90
CA GLU A 29 7.95 6.14 -5.12
C GLU A 29 8.79 7.39 -4.83
N ALA A 30 9.03 8.24 -5.83
CA ALA A 30 9.76 9.49 -5.67
C ALA A 30 9.08 10.42 -4.65
N ALA A 31 7.76 10.64 -4.78
CA ALA A 31 7.02 11.51 -3.89
C ALA A 31 6.99 10.98 -2.44
N THR A 32 6.77 9.69 -2.25
CA THR A 32 6.70 9.09 -0.91
C THR A 32 8.08 8.95 -0.25
N ALA A 33 9.14 8.69 -1.05
CA ALA A 33 10.51 8.65 -0.55
C ALA A 33 11.00 10.03 -0.10
N ALA A 34 10.57 11.09 -0.78
CA ALA A 34 10.89 12.47 -0.38
C ALA A 34 10.32 12.79 1.02
N CYS A 35 9.10 12.38 1.33
CA CYS A 35 8.50 12.55 2.66
C CYS A 35 9.27 11.80 3.75
N ALA A 36 9.66 10.56 3.48
CA ALA A 36 10.28 9.67 4.46
C ALA A 36 11.80 9.81 4.60
N ALA A 37 12.39 10.86 4.03
CA ALA A 37 13.83 11.15 4.04
C ALA A 37 14.69 9.94 3.62
N GLY A 38 14.33 9.27 2.53
CA GLY A 38 15.18 8.25 1.93
C GLY A 38 14.45 7.06 1.31
N PRO A 39 15.16 6.34 0.42
CA PRO A 39 14.66 5.12 -0.22
C PRO A 39 14.60 3.95 0.75
N GLY A 40 14.09 2.83 0.28
CA GLY A 40 14.28 1.53 0.95
C GLY A 40 13.13 1.04 1.80
N GLY A 41 11.93 1.53 1.59
CA GLY A 41 10.74 0.95 2.26
C GLY A 41 10.31 1.68 3.53
N ARG A 42 10.93 2.80 3.89
CA ARG A 42 10.56 3.61 5.07
C ARG A 42 9.13 4.12 4.98
N ALA A 43 8.75 4.73 3.85
CA ALA A 43 7.39 5.18 3.58
C ALA A 43 6.37 4.02 3.69
N ALA A 44 6.70 2.86 3.11
CA ALA A 44 5.85 1.68 3.18
C ALA A 44 5.73 1.15 4.62
N ALA A 45 6.80 1.19 5.43
CA ALA A 45 6.77 0.79 6.83
C ALA A 45 5.87 1.71 7.66
N ILE A 46 6.02 3.03 7.54
CA ILE A 46 5.19 4.03 8.20
C ILE A 46 3.71 3.85 7.81
N THR A 47 3.42 3.69 6.52
CA THR A 47 2.03 3.53 6.05
C THR A 47 1.42 2.21 6.51
N ALA A 48 2.19 1.10 6.49
CA ALA A 48 1.73 -0.19 6.99
C ALA A 48 1.42 -0.14 8.51
N LEU A 49 2.28 0.51 9.28
CA LEU A 49 2.05 0.74 10.72
C LEU A 49 0.81 1.59 10.95
N ALA A 50 0.58 2.64 10.17
CA ALA A 50 -0.61 3.47 10.28
C ALA A 50 -1.91 2.74 9.92
N GLY A 51 -1.85 1.85 8.94
CA GLY A 51 -3.03 1.18 8.37
C GLY A 51 -3.46 -0.09 9.10
N PHE A 52 -2.54 -0.97 9.46
CA PHE A 52 -2.89 -2.31 9.95
C PHE A 52 -1.82 -3.03 10.79
N ALA A 53 -0.61 -2.50 10.88
CA ALA A 53 0.52 -3.16 11.55
C ALA A 53 0.94 -2.47 12.86
N SER A 54 0.19 -1.48 13.36
CA SER A 54 0.50 -0.80 14.62
C SER A 54 0.45 -1.77 15.79
N GLY A 55 1.48 -1.76 16.61
CA GLY A 55 1.59 -2.68 17.73
C GLY A 55 1.86 -4.13 17.34
N SER A 56 2.25 -4.40 16.08
CA SER A 56 2.60 -5.74 15.61
C SER A 56 4.08 -6.03 15.80
N PRO A 57 4.46 -7.33 15.86
CA PRO A 57 5.85 -7.75 15.78
C PRO A 57 6.52 -7.32 14.49
N ILE A 58 7.85 -7.14 14.53
CA ILE A 58 8.65 -6.78 13.34
C ILE A 58 8.48 -7.80 12.20
N ASP A 59 8.28 -9.08 12.51
CA ASP A 59 8.02 -10.12 11.49
C ASP A 59 6.72 -9.88 10.71
N THR A 60 5.68 -9.39 11.36
CA THR A 60 4.44 -9.00 10.69
C THR A 60 4.70 -7.86 9.71
N LEU A 61 5.46 -6.85 10.12
CA LEU A 61 5.86 -5.74 9.26
C LEU A 61 6.74 -6.22 8.11
N ALA A 62 7.75 -7.05 8.36
CA ALA A 62 8.60 -7.65 7.33
C ALA A 62 7.77 -8.40 6.29
N GLY A 63 6.80 -9.19 6.74
CA GLY A 63 5.87 -9.92 5.88
C GLY A 63 5.03 -8.99 4.99
N ALA A 64 4.49 -7.92 5.56
CA ALA A 64 3.71 -6.92 4.83
C ALA A 64 4.55 -6.17 3.79
N LEU A 65 5.80 -5.87 4.11
CA LEU A 65 6.73 -5.19 3.20
C LEU A 65 7.35 -6.12 2.15
N GLY A 66 7.26 -7.43 2.32
CA GLY A 66 7.95 -8.40 1.47
C GLY A 66 9.46 -8.39 1.65
N LEU A 67 9.94 -8.06 2.85
CA LEU A 67 11.36 -7.94 3.20
C LEU A 67 11.82 -9.10 4.09
N SER A 68 13.14 -9.30 4.17
CA SER A 68 13.75 -10.14 5.19
C SER A 68 13.62 -9.48 6.56
N HIS A 69 13.62 -10.28 7.63
CA HIS A 69 13.61 -9.80 9.02
C HIS A 69 14.71 -8.76 9.26
N SER A 70 15.95 -9.06 8.88
CA SER A 70 17.10 -8.19 9.08
C SER A 70 16.97 -6.83 8.36
N ARG A 71 16.31 -6.80 7.18
CA ARG A 71 16.05 -5.55 6.47
C ARG A 71 14.95 -4.75 7.15
N ALA A 72 13.90 -5.40 7.63
CA ALA A 72 12.84 -4.74 8.40
C ALA A 72 13.38 -4.15 9.71
N VAL A 73 14.24 -4.89 10.43
CA VAL A 73 14.91 -4.39 11.64
C VAL A 73 15.67 -3.10 11.35
N ARG A 74 16.51 -3.07 10.29
CA ARG A 74 17.26 -1.87 9.92
C ARG A 74 16.37 -0.67 9.59
N ILE A 75 15.23 -0.90 8.91
CA ILE A 75 14.27 0.17 8.64
C ILE A 75 13.67 0.70 9.94
N VAL A 76 13.30 -0.19 10.85
CA VAL A 76 12.73 0.20 12.16
C VAL A 76 13.78 0.92 13.01
N ASP A 77 15.06 0.48 13.00
CA ASP A 77 16.16 1.19 13.69
C ASP A 77 16.30 2.64 13.22
N GLN A 78 16.27 2.85 11.90
CA GLN A 78 16.34 4.20 11.32
C GLN A 78 15.11 5.05 11.68
N LEU A 79 13.90 4.48 11.59
CA LEU A 79 12.67 5.19 11.93
C LEU A 79 12.59 5.53 13.42
N GLU A 80 13.15 4.68 14.28
CA GLU A 80 13.24 4.93 15.72
C GLU A 80 14.27 6.02 16.04
N ALA A 81 15.43 6.00 15.39
CA ALA A 81 16.45 7.04 15.51
C ALA A 81 15.91 8.42 15.07
N ASP A 82 15.04 8.45 14.06
CA ASP A 82 14.36 9.66 13.58
C ASP A 82 13.13 10.05 14.43
N GLY A 83 12.79 9.25 15.45
CA GLY A 83 11.67 9.52 16.35
C GLY A 83 10.28 9.24 15.79
N HIS A 84 10.17 8.51 14.67
CA HIS A 84 8.88 8.21 14.03
C HIS A 84 8.21 6.95 14.56
N VAL A 85 8.96 6.03 15.14
CA VAL A 85 8.45 4.83 15.76
C VAL A 85 9.02 4.64 17.16
N ALA A 86 8.32 3.87 17.98
CA ALA A 86 8.79 3.41 19.28
C ALA A 86 8.67 1.89 19.34
N ARG A 87 9.62 1.25 20.03
CA ARG A 87 9.59 -0.17 20.34
C ARG A 87 9.11 -0.38 21.76
N ALA A 88 8.21 -1.33 21.95
CA ALA A 88 7.78 -1.79 23.26
C ALA A 88 7.91 -3.31 23.34
N ARG A 89 8.30 -3.83 24.50
CA ARG A 89 8.26 -5.28 24.74
C ARG A 89 6.81 -5.71 24.91
N GLY A 90 6.46 -6.87 24.33
CA GLY A 90 5.15 -7.46 24.49
C GLY A 90 4.82 -7.73 25.96
N THR A 91 3.58 -7.48 26.35
CA THR A 91 3.11 -7.73 27.72
C THR A 91 2.90 -9.23 27.97
N ALA A 92 2.48 -9.97 26.94
CA ALA A 92 2.26 -11.44 27.02
C ALA A 92 3.54 -12.25 26.79
N ASP A 93 4.42 -11.78 25.90
CA ASP A 93 5.74 -12.37 25.65
C ASP A 93 6.79 -11.25 25.54
N ARG A 94 7.64 -11.17 26.55
CA ARG A 94 8.73 -10.17 26.63
C ARG A 94 9.81 -10.36 25.56
N ARG A 95 9.83 -11.49 24.85
CA ARG A 95 10.76 -11.73 23.74
C ARG A 95 10.27 -11.05 22.44
N THR A 96 8.99 -10.78 22.36
CA THR A 96 8.39 -10.12 21.19
C THR A 96 8.53 -8.61 21.32
N VAL A 97 9.09 -7.97 20.30
CA VAL A 97 9.20 -6.53 20.19
C VAL A 97 8.09 -6.02 19.25
N HIS A 98 7.24 -5.17 19.77
CA HIS A 98 6.17 -4.50 19.04
C HIS A 98 6.61 -3.12 18.60
N VAL A 99 6.19 -2.71 17.40
CA VAL A 99 6.51 -1.40 16.81
C VAL A 99 5.24 -0.57 16.69
N THR A 100 5.27 0.65 17.22
CA THR A 100 4.16 1.61 17.15
C THR A 100 4.63 2.92 16.55
N LEU A 101 3.71 3.67 15.96
CA LEU A 101 3.99 5.04 15.52
C LEU A 101 3.95 6.00 16.72
N THR A 102 4.87 6.94 16.74
CA THR A 102 4.80 8.14 17.58
C THR A 102 3.87 9.18 16.94
N ASP A 103 3.62 10.31 17.61
CA ASP A 103 2.87 11.42 17.02
C ASP A 103 3.54 11.97 15.75
N SER A 104 4.88 12.04 15.75
CA SER A 104 5.69 12.37 14.56
C SER A 104 5.51 11.32 13.46
N GLY A 105 5.47 10.03 13.80
CA GLY A 105 5.21 8.95 12.84
C GLY A 105 3.81 9.03 12.24
N TRP A 106 2.80 9.38 13.01
CA TRP A 106 1.44 9.61 12.52
C TRP A 106 1.35 10.83 11.60
N ALA A 107 2.09 11.92 11.90
CA ALA A 107 2.19 13.08 11.01
C ALA A 107 2.81 12.67 9.67
N LEU A 108 3.94 11.97 9.70
CA LEU A 108 4.62 11.47 8.50
C LEU A 108 3.73 10.52 7.68
N ALA A 109 2.96 9.65 8.34
CA ALA A 109 2.01 8.77 7.65
C ALA A 109 0.97 9.56 6.83
N ARG A 110 0.47 10.67 7.37
CA ARG A 110 -0.49 11.55 6.66
C ARG A 110 0.17 12.26 5.47
N GLU A 111 1.41 12.72 5.62
CA GLU A 111 2.17 13.35 4.53
C GLU A 111 2.39 12.37 3.39
N ILE A 112 2.85 11.15 3.69
CA ILE A 112 3.05 10.08 2.70
C ILE A 112 1.74 9.75 1.97
N ALA A 113 0.64 9.60 2.72
CA ALA A 113 -0.67 9.32 2.13
C ALA A 113 -1.13 10.44 1.21
N THR A 114 -0.95 11.70 1.61
CA THR A 114 -1.29 12.88 0.81
C THR A 114 -0.44 12.95 -0.46
N ALA A 115 0.87 12.79 -0.35
CA ALA A 115 1.79 12.81 -1.50
C ALA A 115 1.44 11.72 -2.52
N ARG A 116 1.20 10.48 -2.05
CA ARG A 116 0.77 9.40 -2.93
C ARG A 116 -0.57 9.67 -3.61
N LEU A 117 -1.56 10.13 -2.83
CA LEU A 117 -2.91 10.36 -3.36
C LEU A 117 -2.96 11.54 -4.32
N SER A 118 -2.13 12.58 -4.14
CA SER A 118 -2.11 13.73 -5.06
C SER A 118 -1.68 13.31 -6.47
N ILE A 119 -0.65 12.45 -6.60
CA ILE A 119 -0.20 11.92 -7.89
C ILE A 119 -1.34 11.14 -8.57
N LEU A 120 -1.91 10.17 -7.87
CA LEU A 120 -2.92 9.27 -8.44
C LEU A 120 -4.27 9.98 -8.68
N ARG A 121 -4.60 10.98 -7.86
CA ARG A 121 -5.82 11.76 -8.00
C ARG A 121 -5.79 12.61 -9.27
N ALA A 122 -4.67 13.22 -9.61
CA ALA A 122 -4.53 14.02 -10.83
C ALA A 122 -4.90 13.20 -12.08
N GLU A 123 -4.44 11.94 -12.15
CA GLU A 123 -4.76 11.03 -13.26
C GLU A 123 -6.24 10.65 -13.29
N VAL A 124 -6.83 10.37 -12.12
CA VAL A 124 -8.25 9.97 -12.02
C VAL A 124 -9.19 11.15 -12.29
N GLU A 125 -8.83 12.36 -11.88
CA GLU A 125 -9.63 13.58 -12.10
C GLU A 125 -9.66 14.01 -13.58
N ALA A 126 -8.66 13.62 -14.37
CA ALA A 126 -8.62 13.83 -15.82
C ALA A 126 -9.60 12.93 -16.59
N LEU A 127 -10.11 11.86 -15.98
CA LEU A 127 -11.07 10.93 -16.59
C LEU A 127 -12.50 11.46 -16.48
N ASP A 128 -13.33 11.14 -17.47
CA ASP A 128 -14.78 11.33 -17.35
C ASP A 128 -15.41 10.32 -16.37
N ALA A 129 -16.72 10.45 -16.13
CA ALA A 129 -17.42 9.62 -15.16
C ALA A 129 -17.47 8.13 -15.57
N ASP A 130 -17.63 7.85 -16.87
CA ASP A 130 -17.74 6.48 -17.40
C ASP A 130 -16.37 5.77 -17.37
N ASP A 131 -15.32 6.45 -17.77
CA ASP A 131 -13.95 5.94 -17.72
C ASP A 131 -13.50 5.73 -16.28
N ARG A 132 -13.86 6.62 -15.36
CA ARG A 132 -13.58 6.45 -13.93
C ARG A 132 -14.28 5.22 -13.35
N ALA A 133 -15.55 5.01 -13.68
CA ALA A 133 -16.30 3.82 -13.28
C ALA A 133 -15.72 2.54 -13.91
N ALA A 134 -15.26 2.62 -15.16
CA ALA A 134 -14.57 1.51 -15.82
C ALA A 134 -13.25 1.18 -15.13
N LEU A 135 -12.43 2.18 -14.79
CA LEU A 135 -11.18 2.02 -14.06
C LEU A 135 -11.41 1.36 -12.69
N ASP A 136 -12.42 1.80 -11.93
CA ASP A 136 -12.78 1.19 -10.65
C ASP A 136 -13.09 -0.31 -10.80
N ARG A 137 -13.88 -0.69 -11.80
CA ARG A 137 -14.20 -2.11 -12.05
C ARG A 137 -12.96 -2.92 -12.44
N ILE A 138 -12.10 -2.36 -13.30
CA ILE A 138 -10.86 -3.01 -13.74
C ILE A 138 -9.92 -3.20 -12.55
N CYS A 139 -9.68 -2.15 -11.77
CA CYS A 139 -8.85 -2.21 -10.57
C CYS A 139 -9.38 -3.23 -9.57
N ALA A 140 -10.69 -3.26 -9.30
CA ALA A 140 -11.30 -4.22 -8.39
C ALA A 140 -11.08 -5.65 -8.87
N THR A 141 -11.28 -5.91 -10.17
CA THR A 141 -11.09 -7.24 -10.77
C THR A 141 -9.64 -7.70 -10.68
N VAL A 142 -8.69 -6.84 -11.07
CA VAL A 142 -7.25 -7.17 -11.07
C VAL A 142 -6.75 -7.40 -9.65
N LEU A 143 -7.14 -6.55 -8.70
CA LEU A 143 -6.74 -6.67 -7.30
C LEU A 143 -7.31 -7.94 -6.66
N SER A 144 -8.60 -8.23 -6.86
CA SER A 144 -9.23 -9.43 -6.29
C SER A 144 -8.56 -10.73 -6.73
N ARG A 145 -8.10 -10.81 -7.96
CA ARG A 145 -7.40 -11.99 -8.51
C ARG A 145 -6.00 -12.21 -7.93
N ARG A 146 -5.42 -11.20 -7.29
CA ARG A 146 -4.07 -11.24 -6.70
C ARG A 146 -4.06 -11.57 -5.21
N ILE A 147 -5.23 -11.67 -4.60
CA ILE A 147 -5.36 -11.89 -3.17
C ILE A 147 -5.75 -13.34 -2.91
N ASP A 148 -4.79 -14.11 -2.44
CA ASP A 148 -4.92 -15.51 -2.03
C ASP A 148 -4.74 -15.71 -0.51
N SER A 149 -4.27 -14.66 0.19
CA SER A 149 -3.93 -14.73 1.60
C SER A 149 -3.99 -13.36 2.28
N VAL A 150 -4.07 -13.35 3.59
CA VAL A 150 -3.95 -12.13 4.41
C VAL A 150 -2.61 -11.43 4.16
N ARG A 151 -1.55 -12.20 3.93
CA ARG A 151 -0.21 -11.67 3.63
C ARG A 151 -0.18 -10.97 2.27
N ALA A 152 -0.82 -11.54 1.25
CA ALA A 152 -0.96 -10.90 -0.07
C ALA A 152 -1.76 -9.60 0.04
N ALA A 153 -2.85 -9.60 0.83
CA ALA A 153 -3.63 -8.39 1.11
C ALA A 153 -2.78 -7.30 1.77
N ALA A 154 -2.02 -7.63 2.81
CA ALA A 154 -1.14 -6.70 3.51
C ALA A 154 -0.09 -6.08 2.57
N ARG A 155 0.56 -6.90 1.74
CA ARG A 155 1.52 -6.42 0.73
C ARG A 155 0.89 -5.47 -0.30
N THR A 156 -0.32 -5.80 -0.76
CA THR A 156 -1.06 -4.97 -1.71
C THR A 156 -1.44 -3.62 -1.11
N CYS A 157 -1.87 -3.63 0.16
CA CYS A 157 -2.35 -2.44 0.86
C CYS A 157 -1.26 -1.65 1.61
N ARG A 158 0.01 -2.04 1.50
CA ARG A 158 1.12 -1.44 2.29
C ARG A 158 1.29 0.09 2.15
N LEU A 159 0.77 0.67 1.08
CA LEU A 159 0.78 2.11 0.84
C LEU A 159 -0.62 2.71 0.73
N CYS A 160 -1.68 1.94 1.03
CA CYS A 160 -3.04 2.41 0.92
C CYS A 160 -3.43 3.30 2.11
N GLU A 161 -4.26 4.29 1.84
CA GLU A 161 -5.02 5.02 2.84
C GLU A 161 -6.38 4.34 3.00
N PRO A 162 -6.65 3.67 4.15
CA PRO A 162 -7.84 2.84 4.33
C PRO A 162 -9.15 3.59 4.20
N ARG A 163 -9.19 4.86 4.61
CA ARG A 163 -10.39 5.69 4.54
C ARG A 163 -10.74 6.03 3.11
N ALA A 164 -9.72 6.37 2.28
CA ALA A 164 -9.92 6.70 0.88
C ALA A 164 -10.43 5.51 0.07
N CYS A 165 -9.95 4.28 0.36
CA CYS A 165 -10.42 3.08 -0.35
C CYS A 165 -11.74 2.50 0.19
N GLY A 166 -12.32 3.09 1.23
CA GLY A 166 -13.57 2.64 1.85
C GLY A 166 -13.45 1.31 2.60
N HIS A 167 -12.26 1.01 3.14
CA HIS A 167 -12.03 -0.16 3.99
C HIS A 167 -12.92 -0.12 5.25
N PRO A 168 -13.44 -1.25 5.73
CA PRO A 168 -13.36 -2.60 5.14
C PRO A 168 -14.43 -2.91 4.08
N ARG A 169 -15.51 -2.12 4.02
CA ARG A 169 -16.74 -2.50 3.31
C ARG A 169 -16.62 -2.44 1.78
N ARG A 170 -15.98 -1.41 1.25
CA ARG A 170 -15.86 -1.15 -0.20
C ARG A 170 -14.55 -1.65 -0.81
N CYS A 171 -13.56 -1.97 0.02
CA CYS A 171 -12.22 -2.36 -0.43
C CYS A 171 -12.25 -3.72 -1.15
N PRO A 172 -11.85 -3.82 -2.42
CA PRO A 172 -11.85 -5.08 -3.16
C PRO A 172 -10.86 -6.09 -2.60
N VAL A 173 -9.73 -5.63 -2.06
CA VAL A 173 -8.70 -6.48 -1.44
C VAL A 173 -9.23 -7.13 -0.17
N THR A 174 -9.90 -6.37 0.70
CA THR A 174 -10.49 -6.91 1.93
C THR A 174 -11.60 -7.92 1.63
N ARG A 175 -12.44 -7.64 0.64
CA ARG A 175 -13.50 -8.56 0.22
C ARG A 175 -12.92 -9.87 -0.29
N ALA A 176 -11.88 -9.83 -1.13
CA ALA A 176 -11.20 -11.02 -1.62
C ALA A 176 -10.53 -11.80 -0.49
N ALA A 177 -9.81 -11.13 0.42
CA ALA A 177 -9.17 -11.79 1.56
C ALA A 177 -10.17 -12.49 2.50
N ASN A 178 -11.35 -11.89 2.71
CA ASN A 178 -12.41 -12.50 3.54
C ASN A 178 -13.04 -13.71 2.86
N ALA A 179 -13.21 -13.69 1.53
CA ALA A 179 -13.69 -14.85 0.79
C ALA A 179 -12.78 -16.07 0.96
N HIS A 180 -11.45 -15.87 0.98
CA HIS A 180 -10.50 -16.94 1.20
C HIS A 180 -10.50 -17.49 2.64
N ARG A 181 -10.81 -16.68 3.65
CA ARG A 181 -10.92 -17.16 5.05
C ARG A 181 -12.09 -18.12 5.25
N SER A 182 -13.20 -17.90 4.56
CA SER A 182 -14.40 -18.75 4.65
C SER A 182 -14.22 -20.14 4.02
N TRP A 183 -13.15 -20.36 3.24
CA TRP A 183 -12.82 -21.67 2.63
C TRP A 183 -11.86 -22.50 3.46
N SER A 184 -11.25 -21.91 4.51
CA SER A 184 -10.22 -22.56 5.37
C SER A 184 -10.78 -22.95 6.76
N SER A 185 -12.08 -22.80 6.96
CA SER A 185 -12.86 -23.23 8.13
C SER A 185 -13.81 -24.37 7.76
#